data_7d3873198dfc7f801dbc0d7790a23b27
#
_entry.id   7d3873198dfc7f801dbc0d7790a23b27
#
_cell.length_a   1.000
_cell.length_b   1.000
_cell.length_c   1.000
_cell.angle_alpha   90.00
_cell.angle_beta   90.00
_cell.angle_gamma   90.00
#
_symmetry.space_group_name_H-M   'P 1'
#
loop_
_entity.id
_entity.type
_entity.pdbx_description
1 polymer ?
#
loop_
_entity_poly.entity_id
_entity_poly.type
_entity_poly.pdbx_seq_one_letter_code
_entity_poly.pdbx_strand_id
1 'polypeptide(L)'
;MSSRTWFRLGALLLSAGFAVPLAAQVWRSDQGDGTYRNPVLYADYPDPDIIRVGEDFYFVSTTFANAPGVTILHSKDLVNWRIAGHVVDRLDGDPRYDLTQGDAYRRGFYAASLRYHDGLFYVAVTPVGHKTRIYRARTIAGPWTYSELDREAFDPALFIDDDGTAYLGTSIGSDGTVTLLTLNKDLTAVTAARKAYYNKGAEGSKIIRRDGYYYLFNAIPGKLAMTVSRARSLWGPWETKPSIDDKSGGHQGAIVDMPDGSWYGFVMVDAGAIGRMTNISPIFWKDGWPWWGTPDRPDFVPERSPKPIRGHGFAEPPSSDDFSNPVLGSQWQWNHNPDDSKWSLTQRPGFLRLHATRADGIWTARNTLTQKAQGPRMRAIAKVDVQGLQPGDLCGFGSFGKYSAQLSV
;
A
#
# COMPACT_ATOMS: atom_id res chain seq x y z
N MET A 1 6.47 -71.05 -57.49
CA MET A 1 6.86 -69.61 -57.58
C MET A 1 6.28 -68.87 -56.39
N SER A 2 7.09 -68.64 -55.40
CA SER A 2 6.68 -68.08 -54.09
C SER A 2 7.27 -66.67 -53.98
N SER A 3 6.43 -65.66 -53.89
CA SER A 3 6.81 -64.22 -53.64
C SER A 3 6.78 -63.95 -52.16
N ARG A 4 7.96 -63.69 -51.59
CA ARG A 4 8.09 -63.20 -50.20
C ARG A 4 7.98 -61.69 -50.17
N THR A 5 6.94 -61.20 -49.49
CA THR A 5 6.74 -59.79 -49.21
C THR A 5 7.44 -59.41 -47.87
N TRP A 6 8.37 -58.45 -47.91
CA TRP A 6 9.07 -57.97 -46.75
C TRP A 6 8.29 -56.78 -46.20
N PHE A 7 7.77 -56.86 -44.98
CA PHE A 7 7.27 -55.69 -44.21
C PHE A 7 8.46 -55.00 -43.52
N ARG A 8 8.70 -53.74 -43.84
CA ARG A 8 9.60 -52.90 -43.10
C ARG A 8 8.80 -52.22 -41.98
N LEU A 9 9.11 -52.57 -40.73
CA LEU A 9 8.66 -51.80 -39.55
C LEU A 9 9.45 -50.47 -39.49
N GLY A 10 8.77 -49.34 -39.71
CA GLY A 10 9.31 -48.03 -39.43
C GLY A 10 9.11 -47.71 -37.93
N ALA A 11 10.22 -47.59 -37.19
CA ALA A 11 10.16 -47.11 -35.80
C ALA A 11 9.88 -45.61 -35.79
N LEU A 12 8.69 -45.19 -35.33
CA LEU A 12 8.38 -43.82 -35.00
C LEU A 12 9.05 -43.48 -33.65
N LEU A 13 10.12 -42.70 -33.68
CA LEU A 13 10.67 -42.07 -32.50
C LEU A 13 9.75 -40.89 -32.09
N LEU A 14 8.88 -41.11 -31.12
CA LEU A 14 8.20 -40.01 -30.41
C LEU A 14 9.23 -39.26 -29.53
N SER A 15 9.69 -38.15 -30.01
CA SER A 15 10.41 -37.20 -29.18
C SER A 15 9.43 -36.58 -28.17
N ALA A 16 9.41 -37.10 -26.95
CA ALA A 16 8.75 -36.44 -25.82
C ALA A 16 9.50 -35.13 -25.51
N GLY A 17 9.05 -34.03 -26.10
CA GLY A 17 9.51 -32.71 -25.72
C GLY A 17 9.11 -32.47 -24.28
N PHE A 18 10.07 -32.49 -23.37
CA PHE A 18 9.87 -31.94 -22.01
C PHE A 18 9.58 -30.47 -22.15
N ALA A 19 8.31 -30.10 -22.07
CA ALA A 19 7.92 -28.73 -21.84
C ALA A 19 8.46 -28.32 -20.45
N VAL A 20 9.61 -27.64 -20.43
CA VAL A 20 10.08 -26.98 -19.24
C VAL A 20 8.95 -26.00 -18.85
N PRO A 21 8.35 -26.14 -17.66
CA PRO A 21 7.35 -25.15 -17.25
C PRO A 21 8.03 -23.80 -17.26
N LEU A 22 7.56 -22.87 -18.09
CA LEU A 22 7.94 -21.47 -17.96
C LEU A 22 7.57 -21.07 -16.53
N ALA A 23 8.56 -20.98 -15.67
CA ALA A 23 8.37 -20.37 -14.35
C ALA A 23 7.73 -19.01 -14.61
N ALA A 24 6.57 -18.75 -14.01
CA ALA A 24 5.94 -17.45 -14.10
C ALA A 24 6.99 -16.44 -13.67
N GLN A 25 7.35 -15.52 -14.58
CA GLN A 25 8.36 -14.53 -14.28
C GLN A 25 7.78 -13.62 -13.20
N VAL A 26 8.25 -13.83 -11.97
CA VAL A 26 7.89 -12.96 -10.84
C VAL A 26 8.33 -11.55 -11.20
N TRP A 27 7.47 -10.58 -10.95
CA TRP A 27 7.84 -9.17 -11.13
C TRP A 27 9.01 -8.86 -10.20
N ARG A 28 10.03 -8.23 -10.76
CA ARG A 28 11.14 -7.67 -10.00
C ARG A 28 11.31 -6.22 -10.39
N SER A 29 11.16 -5.33 -9.43
CA SER A 29 11.45 -3.91 -9.64
C SER A 29 12.96 -3.69 -9.82
N ASP A 30 13.79 -4.26 -8.97
CA ASP A 30 15.26 -4.25 -9.09
C ASP A 30 15.70 -5.18 -10.24
N GLN A 31 16.36 -4.62 -11.24
CA GLN A 31 16.80 -5.36 -12.43
C GLN A 31 18.16 -6.08 -12.24
N GLY A 32 18.85 -5.85 -11.11
CA GLY A 32 20.16 -6.44 -10.82
C GLY A 32 21.32 -5.81 -11.57
N ASP A 33 21.07 -4.87 -12.46
CA ASP A 33 22.09 -4.18 -13.29
C ASP A 33 22.30 -2.71 -12.87
N GLY A 34 21.81 -2.34 -11.69
CA GLY A 34 21.87 -0.95 -11.18
C GLY A 34 20.71 -0.08 -11.66
N THR A 35 19.70 -0.67 -12.29
CA THR A 35 18.45 0.01 -12.67
C THR A 35 17.26 -0.59 -11.95
N TYR A 36 16.16 0.15 -11.90
CA TYR A 36 14.85 -0.33 -11.48
C TYR A 36 13.84 -0.13 -12.61
N ARG A 37 12.70 -0.85 -12.50
CA ARG A 37 11.51 -0.60 -13.31
C ARG A 37 10.28 -0.39 -12.43
N ASN A 38 9.41 0.48 -12.88
CA ASN A 38 8.11 0.73 -12.28
C ASN A 38 7.06 -0.32 -12.72
N PRO A 39 6.09 -0.66 -11.84
CA PRO A 39 5.98 -0.19 -10.46
C PRO A 39 7.03 -0.83 -9.54
N VAL A 40 7.48 -0.08 -8.53
CA VAL A 40 8.42 -0.62 -7.51
C VAL A 40 7.74 -1.63 -6.58
N LEU A 41 6.41 -1.53 -6.45
CA LEU A 41 5.55 -2.50 -5.80
C LEU A 41 4.40 -2.85 -6.75
N TYR A 42 4.45 -4.05 -7.34
CA TYR A 42 3.40 -4.52 -8.25
C TYR A 42 2.32 -5.29 -7.47
N ALA A 43 1.78 -4.66 -6.45
CA ALA A 43 0.72 -5.18 -5.60
C ALA A 43 -0.09 -3.99 -5.04
N ASP A 44 -1.27 -4.26 -4.46
CA ASP A 44 -2.17 -3.23 -3.92
C ASP A 44 -1.62 -2.60 -2.63
N TYR A 45 -0.77 -1.60 -2.79
CA TYR A 45 -0.30 -0.72 -1.71
C TYR A 45 -0.78 0.71 -1.98
N PRO A 46 -2.09 0.98 -1.76
CA PRO A 46 -2.70 2.24 -2.13
C PRO A 46 -2.34 3.38 -1.18
N ASP A 47 -2.55 4.60 -1.67
CA ASP A 47 -2.48 5.86 -0.91
C ASP A 47 -1.11 6.07 -0.22
N PRO A 48 0.01 5.98 -0.96
CA PRO A 48 1.35 6.02 -0.37
C PRO A 48 1.63 7.32 0.37
N ASP A 49 2.24 7.21 1.57
CA ASP A 49 2.99 8.29 2.19
C ASP A 49 4.37 7.75 2.59
N ILE A 50 5.42 8.33 2.01
CA ILE A 50 6.79 7.87 2.19
C ILE A 50 7.60 8.97 2.86
N ILE A 51 8.36 8.60 3.89
CA ILE A 51 9.33 9.48 4.56
C ILE A 51 10.71 8.83 4.59
N ARG A 52 11.74 9.65 4.74
CA ARG A 52 13.09 9.23 5.05
C ARG A 52 13.43 9.53 6.52
N VAL A 53 14.11 8.59 7.17
CA VAL A 53 14.69 8.77 8.50
C VAL A 53 16.13 8.24 8.46
N GLY A 54 17.11 9.13 8.42
CA GLY A 54 18.51 8.75 8.20
C GLY A 54 18.70 8.14 6.81
N GLU A 55 19.09 6.87 6.76
CA GLU A 55 19.27 6.10 5.52
C GLU A 55 18.07 5.19 5.20
N ASP A 56 17.02 5.24 6.01
CA ASP A 56 15.86 4.37 5.91
C ASP A 56 14.67 5.11 5.31
N PHE A 57 13.93 4.41 4.46
CA PHE A 57 12.66 4.87 3.91
C PHE A 57 11.52 4.04 4.49
N TYR A 58 10.48 4.71 4.94
CA TYR A 58 9.28 4.09 5.48
C TYR A 58 8.06 4.54 4.71
N PHE A 59 7.19 3.59 4.42
CA PHE A 59 5.99 3.78 3.64
C PHE A 59 4.78 3.24 4.41
N VAL A 60 3.71 4.02 4.51
CA VAL A 60 2.41 3.57 5.03
C VAL A 60 1.38 3.49 3.92
N SER A 61 0.51 2.47 4.00
CA SER A 61 -0.51 2.18 3.00
C SER A 61 -1.87 1.89 3.61
N THR A 62 -2.93 2.29 2.90
CA THR A 62 -4.32 1.93 3.17
C THR A 62 -4.50 0.42 3.26
N THR A 63 -5.32 -0.03 4.20
CA THR A 63 -5.67 -1.45 4.36
C THR A 63 -7.16 -1.71 4.41
N PHE A 64 -7.98 -0.67 4.39
CA PHE A 64 -9.42 -0.78 4.56
C PHE A 64 -9.79 -1.50 5.86
N ALA A 65 -10.67 -2.51 5.78
CA ALA A 65 -11.07 -3.32 6.92
C ALA A 65 -10.23 -4.59 7.09
N ASN A 66 -9.03 -4.64 6.50
CA ASN A 66 -8.13 -5.77 6.73
C ASN A 66 -7.34 -5.59 8.03
N ALA A 67 -7.27 -6.65 8.83
CA ALA A 67 -6.52 -6.70 10.08
C ALA A 67 -5.31 -7.67 9.96
N PRO A 68 -4.11 -7.25 10.39
CA PRO A 68 -3.75 -5.95 10.97
C PRO A 68 -3.84 -4.80 9.96
N GLY A 69 -4.09 -3.58 10.46
CA GLY A 69 -4.34 -2.39 9.64
C GLY A 69 -3.15 -1.45 9.50
N VAL A 70 -3.18 -0.60 8.46
CA VAL A 70 -2.15 0.37 8.09
C VAL A 70 -0.79 -0.31 7.96
N THR A 71 -0.58 -0.98 6.83
CA THR A 71 0.70 -1.66 6.55
C THR A 71 1.85 -0.67 6.47
N ILE A 72 2.95 -1.01 7.11
CA ILE A 72 4.21 -0.28 7.05
C ILE A 72 5.21 -1.10 6.23
N LEU A 73 5.82 -0.46 5.22
CA LEU A 73 6.94 -1.03 4.49
C LEU A 73 8.22 -0.25 4.80
N HIS A 74 9.35 -0.91 4.63
CA HIS A 74 10.69 -0.38 4.83
C HIS A 74 11.56 -0.66 3.63
N SER A 75 12.38 0.31 3.25
CA SER A 75 13.39 0.20 2.18
C SER A 75 14.64 0.98 2.54
N LYS A 76 15.76 0.61 1.94
CA LYS A 76 17.03 1.36 1.96
C LYS A 76 17.29 2.11 0.64
N ASP A 77 16.45 1.91 -0.39
CA ASP A 77 16.73 2.40 -1.74
C ASP A 77 15.50 2.79 -2.56
N LEU A 78 14.31 2.83 -1.95
CA LEU A 78 13.01 3.09 -2.58
C LEU A 78 12.56 2.02 -3.61
N VAL A 79 13.37 1.02 -3.87
CA VAL A 79 13.12 -0.02 -4.89
C VAL A 79 12.83 -1.38 -4.25
N ASN A 80 13.62 -1.73 -3.25
CA ASN A 80 13.55 -3.00 -2.55
C ASN A 80 12.81 -2.80 -1.21
N TRP A 81 11.59 -3.33 -1.12
CA TRP A 81 10.70 -3.11 0.01
C TRP A 81 10.44 -4.37 0.80
N ARG A 82 10.32 -4.26 2.12
CA ARG A 82 9.89 -5.32 3.03
C ARG A 82 8.75 -4.80 3.89
N ILE A 83 7.84 -5.67 4.30
CA ILE A 83 6.85 -5.32 5.32
C ILE A 83 7.58 -5.22 6.65
N ALA A 84 7.52 -4.05 7.28
CA ALA A 84 8.13 -3.77 8.59
C ALA A 84 7.16 -3.99 9.75
N GLY A 85 5.86 -4.01 9.49
CA GLY A 85 4.81 -4.20 10.47
C GLY A 85 3.50 -3.53 10.07
N HIS A 86 2.67 -3.30 11.08
CA HIS A 86 1.38 -2.62 10.94
C HIS A 86 1.19 -1.66 12.12
N VAL A 87 0.42 -0.61 11.92
CA VAL A 87 0.12 0.37 12.98
C VAL A 87 -0.99 -0.12 13.90
N VAL A 88 -1.93 -0.88 13.37
CA VAL A 88 -3.15 -1.31 14.03
C VAL A 88 -3.22 -2.84 14.03
N ASP A 89 -2.96 -3.47 15.17
CA ASP A 89 -3.01 -4.94 15.26
C ASP A 89 -4.42 -5.48 15.10
N ARG A 90 -5.40 -4.81 15.70
CA ARG A 90 -6.81 -5.16 15.63
C ARG A 90 -7.66 -3.90 15.42
N LEU A 91 -8.60 -3.96 14.51
CA LEU A 91 -9.52 -2.85 14.22
C LEU A 91 -10.48 -2.68 15.41
N ASP A 92 -10.70 -1.44 15.85
CA ASP A 92 -11.53 -1.11 16.99
C ASP A 92 -12.48 0.07 16.71
N GLY A 93 -13.46 0.24 17.58
CA GLY A 93 -14.40 1.36 17.53
C GLY A 93 -15.66 1.10 16.70
N ASP A 94 -15.76 -0.02 15.96
CA ASP A 94 -16.93 -0.36 15.15
C ASP A 94 -17.21 -1.87 15.21
N PRO A 95 -18.41 -2.31 15.65
CA PRO A 95 -18.76 -3.74 15.72
C PRO A 95 -18.78 -4.44 14.36
N ARG A 96 -18.85 -3.68 13.26
CA ARG A 96 -18.74 -4.23 11.90
C ARG A 96 -17.34 -4.78 11.61
N TYR A 97 -16.31 -4.32 12.32
CA TYR A 97 -14.96 -4.90 12.21
C TYR A 97 -14.87 -6.32 12.77
N ASP A 98 -15.78 -6.72 13.65
CA ASP A 98 -15.93 -8.08 14.16
C ASP A 98 -17.04 -8.87 13.44
N LEU A 99 -17.64 -8.31 12.38
CA LEU A 99 -18.75 -8.89 11.62
C LEU A 99 -19.97 -9.24 12.50
N THR A 100 -20.19 -8.50 13.58
CA THR A 100 -21.30 -8.74 14.54
C THR A 100 -22.53 -7.90 14.24
N GLN A 101 -22.36 -6.79 13.49
CA GLN A 101 -23.46 -5.90 13.09
C GLN A 101 -23.30 -5.46 11.62
N GLY A 102 -23.29 -6.43 10.71
CA GLY A 102 -22.99 -6.21 9.29
C GLY A 102 -21.48 -6.28 9.01
N ASP A 103 -21.03 -5.64 7.93
CA ASP A 103 -19.65 -5.64 7.49
C ASP A 103 -19.11 -4.22 7.26
N ALA A 104 -17.79 -4.13 7.26
CA ALA A 104 -17.04 -2.92 6.90
C ALA A 104 -16.20 -3.13 5.63
N TYR A 105 -16.58 -4.07 4.76
CA TYR A 105 -15.82 -4.35 3.55
C TYR A 105 -15.55 -3.08 2.73
N ARG A 106 -14.28 -2.85 2.38
CA ARG A 106 -13.78 -1.63 1.73
C ARG A 106 -13.97 -0.33 2.53
N ARG A 107 -14.29 -0.41 3.81
CA ARG A 107 -14.26 0.71 4.77
C ARG A 107 -13.08 0.50 5.72
N GLY A 108 -13.04 1.20 6.84
CA GLY A 108 -11.97 1.06 7.81
C GLY A 108 -10.87 2.11 7.60
N PHE A 109 -9.62 1.70 7.53
CA PHE A 109 -8.48 2.60 7.50
C PHE A 109 -8.08 2.96 6.07
N TYR A 110 -8.30 4.22 5.69
CA TYR A 110 -7.95 4.79 4.38
C TYR A 110 -6.54 5.38 4.40
N ALA A 111 -6.29 6.41 3.58
CA ALA A 111 -5.00 7.05 3.48
C ALA A 111 -4.47 7.49 4.85
N ALA A 112 -3.25 7.09 5.16
CA ALA A 112 -2.54 7.49 6.35
C ALA A 112 -1.43 8.48 6.02
N SER A 113 -0.99 9.25 7.00
CA SER A 113 0.17 10.13 6.91
C SER A 113 1.20 9.75 7.94
N LEU A 114 2.44 9.53 7.50
CA LEU A 114 3.57 9.12 8.33
C LEU A 114 4.54 10.29 8.51
N ARG A 115 4.97 10.55 9.76
CA ARG A 115 6.02 11.55 10.07
C ARG A 115 6.94 11.01 11.15
N TYR A 116 8.16 11.56 11.17
CA TYR A 116 9.13 11.33 12.23
C TYR A 116 9.58 12.67 12.78
N HIS A 117 9.46 12.86 14.08
CA HIS A 117 9.84 14.09 14.76
C HIS A 117 10.24 13.79 16.22
N ASP A 118 11.31 14.42 16.69
CA ASP A 118 11.81 14.29 18.07
C ASP A 118 11.93 12.84 18.58
N GLY A 119 12.46 11.95 17.72
CA GLY A 119 12.68 10.56 18.11
C GLY A 119 11.41 9.67 18.13
N LEU A 120 10.30 10.19 17.62
CA LEU A 120 9.03 9.46 17.54
C LEU A 120 8.51 9.39 16.10
N PHE A 121 7.96 8.25 15.75
CA PHE A 121 7.12 8.09 14.57
C PHE A 121 5.68 8.46 14.92
N TYR A 122 5.02 9.13 13.99
CA TYR A 122 3.61 9.51 14.06
C TYR A 122 2.87 9.02 12.82
N VAL A 123 1.71 8.42 13.02
CA VAL A 123 0.80 8.06 11.93
C VAL A 123 -0.57 8.69 12.20
N ALA A 124 -0.97 9.61 11.33
CA ALA A 124 -2.32 10.15 11.32
C ALA A 124 -3.18 9.36 10.35
N VAL A 125 -4.32 8.86 10.81
CA VAL A 125 -5.26 8.12 9.97
C VAL A 125 -6.68 8.27 10.51
N THR A 126 -7.65 8.28 9.61
CA THR A 126 -9.07 8.38 9.97
C THR A 126 -9.79 7.11 9.56
N PRO A 127 -10.25 6.28 10.50
CA PRO A 127 -11.16 5.19 10.17
C PRO A 127 -12.48 5.77 9.65
N VAL A 128 -13.01 5.22 8.59
CA VAL A 128 -14.20 5.75 7.90
C VAL A 128 -15.40 5.88 8.82
N GLY A 129 -15.92 7.11 8.96
CA GLY A 129 -17.05 7.43 9.84
C GLY A 129 -16.66 7.58 11.31
N HIS A 130 -15.36 7.70 11.61
CA HIS A 130 -14.83 7.91 12.94
C HIS A 130 -13.97 9.17 13.01
N LYS A 131 -13.56 9.55 14.20
CA LYS A 131 -12.60 10.63 14.42
C LYS A 131 -11.20 10.22 14.01
N THR A 132 -10.39 11.22 13.67
CA THR A 132 -8.98 11.03 13.31
C THR A 132 -8.17 10.57 14.50
N ARG A 133 -7.29 9.59 14.29
CA ARG A 133 -6.36 9.09 15.28
C ARG A 133 -4.93 9.48 14.92
N ILE A 134 -4.16 9.86 15.93
CA ILE A 134 -2.72 10.10 15.83
C ILE A 134 -2.01 9.00 16.62
N TYR A 135 -1.50 8.02 15.91
CA TYR A 135 -0.66 6.97 16.48
C TYR A 135 0.76 7.46 16.67
N ARG A 136 1.44 6.97 17.70
CA ARG A 136 2.83 7.29 18.00
C ARG A 136 3.60 6.08 18.50
N ALA A 137 4.88 5.98 18.13
CA ALA A 137 5.79 4.93 18.57
C ALA A 137 7.25 5.41 18.51
N ARG A 138 8.12 4.86 19.40
CA ARG A 138 9.57 5.12 19.36
C ARG A 138 10.27 4.40 18.22
N THR A 139 9.75 3.26 17.82
CA THR A 139 10.27 2.45 16.72
C THR A 139 9.16 2.22 15.69
N ILE A 140 9.54 2.06 14.43
CA ILE A 140 8.56 1.83 13.37
C ILE A 140 7.79 0.51 13.54
N ALA A 141 8.36 -0.45 14.25
CA ALA A 141 7.70 -1.72 14.59
C ALA A 141 6.71 -1.58 15.77
N GLY A 142 6.61 -0.40 16.38
CA GLY A 142 5.77 -0.20 17.55
C GLY A 142 6.47 -0.49 18.90
N PRO A 143 5.75 -0.75 19.99
CA PRO A 143 4.28 -0.73 20.03
C PRO A 143 3.70 0.67 19.76
N TRP A 144 2.56 0.71 19.08
CA TRP A 144 1.84 1.93 18.74
C TRP A 144 0.77 2.24 19.78
N THR A 145 0.71 3.50 20.20
CA THR A 145 -0.38 4.06 21.01
C THR A 145 -0.99 5.23 20.28
N TYR A 146 -2.26 5.52 20.51
CA TYR A 146 -2.91 6.64 19.82
C TYR A 146 -3.68 7.56 20.76
N SER A 147 -3.88 8.79 20.29
CA SER A 147 -4.91 9.72 20.75
C SER A 147 -5.91 9.96 19.64
N GLU A 148 -7.17 10.11 20.00
CA GLU A 148 -8.24 10.43 19.08
C GLU A 148 -8.53 11.92 19.14
N LEU A 149 -8.59 12.59 17.97
CA LEU A 149 -8.95 14.00 17.88
C LEU A 149 -10.46 14.17 18.06
N ASP A 150 -10.94 15.41 18.20
CA ASP A 150 -12.35 15.72 18.38
C ASP A 150 -13.17 15.69 17.08
N ARG A 151 -12.50 15.46 15.92
CA ARG A 151 -13.12 15.51 14.59
C ARG A 151 -12.53 14.55 13.59
N GLU A 152 -13.25 14.37 12.49
CA GLU A 152 -12.80 13.68 11.30
C GLU A 152 -11.94 14.59 10.42
N ALA A 153 -10.81 14.09 9.92
CA ALA A 153 -10.03 14.68 8.83
C ALA A 153 -9.88 13.62 7.73
N PHE A 154 -10.54 13.80 6.61
CA PHE A 154 -10.46 12.89 5.48
C PHE A 154 -9.07 12.96 4.85
N ASP A 155 -8.46 11.81 4.57
CA ASP A 155 -7.11 11.67 4.01
C ASP A 155 -6.10 12.60 4.71
N PRO A 156 -5.89 12.45 6.03
CA PRO A 156 -5.14 13.40 6.82
C PRO A 156 -3.68 13.52 6.36
N ALA A 157 -3.18 14.74 6.27
CA ALA A 157 -1.78 15.07 5.99
C ALA A 157 -1.15 15.70 7.22
N LEU A 158 -0.52 14.89 8.06
CA LEU A 158 0.23 15.41 9.21
C LEU A 158 1.48 16.14 8.72
N PHE A 159 1.69 17.34 9.20
CA PHE A 159 2.87 18.15 8.94
C PHE A 159 3.33 18.80 10.24
N ILE A 160 4.60 18.69 10.57
CA ILE A 160 5.21 19.36 11.73
C ILE A 160 6.20 20.36 11.16
N ASP A 161 5.99 21.64 11.44
CA ASP A 161 6.83 22.72 10.95
C ASP A 161 8.13 22.83 11.76
N ASP A 162 9.09 23.62 11.29
CA ASP A 162 10.40 23.78 11.91
C ASP A 162 10.32 24.40 13.34
N ASP A 163 9.26 25.12 13.65
CA ASP A 163 9.00 25.66 14.98
C ASP A 163 8.31 24.66 15.93
N GLY A 164 8.09 23.42 15.47
CA GLY A 164 7.40 22.37 16.22
C GLY A 164 5.87 22.46 16.17
N THR A 165 5.29 23.44 15.48
CA THR A 165 3.84 23.54 15.32
C THR A 165 3.35 22.42 14.38
N ALA A 166 2.39 21.65 14.85
CA ALA A 166 1.82 20.56 14.08
C ALA A 166 0.50 20.97 13.41
N TYR A 167 0.37 20.58 12.16
CA TYR A 167 -0.81 20.80 11.33
C TYR A 167 -1.31 19.48 10.75
N LEU A 168 -2.61 19.39 10.55
CA LEU A 168 -3.25 18.30 9.86
C LEU A 168 -4.03 18.85 8.67
N GLY A 169 -3.50 18.64 7.47
CA GLY A 169 -4.19 19.00 6.23
C GLY A 169 -5.29 17.99 5.93
N THR A 170 -6.45 18.47 5.46
CA THR A 170 -7.56 17.64 5.02
C THR A 170 -8.29 18.29 3.87
N SER A 171 -8.79 17.48 2.94
CA SER A 171 -9.66 17.92 1.85
C SER A 171 -10.49 16.74 1.35
N ILE A 172 -11.73 17.04 0.95
CA ILE A 172 -12.65 16.06 0.37
C ILE A 172 -12.83 16.46 -1.10
N GLY A 173 -12.55 15.55 -2.03
CA GLY A 173 -12.56 15.83 -3.46
C GLY A 173 -13.85 16.43 -3.99
N SER A 174 -15.00 16.09 -3.38
CA SER A 174 -16.29 16.68 -3.73
C SER A 174 -16.40 18.18 -3.40
N ASP A 175 -15.72 18.66 -2.35
CA ASP A 175 -15.65 20.08 -1.98
C ASP A 175 -14.41 20.78 -2.56
N GLY A 176 -13.24 20.13 -2.52
CA GLY A 176 -11.97 20.69 -2.97
C GLY A 176 -11.40 21.80 -2.06
N THR A 177 -12.00 22.05 -0.90
CA THR A 177 -11.46 22.96 0.11
C THR A 177 -10.37 22.28 0.89
N VAL A 178 -9.15 22.78 0.81
CA VAL A 178 -8.05 22.33 1.66
C VAL A 178 -8.07 23.11 2.96
N THR A 179 -8.31 22.41 4.06
CA THR A 179 -8.35 22.95 5.42
C THR A 179 -7.11 22.46 6.19
N LEU A 180 -6.48 23.36 6.93
CA LEU A 180 -5.44 23.04 7.89
C LEU A 180 -6.01 23.13 9.30
N LEU A 181 -5.86 22.06 10.04
CA LEU A 181 -6.17 21.95 11.47
C LEU A 181 -4.86 22.15 12.23
N THR A 182 -4.79 23.16 13.10
CA THR A 182 -3.65 23.31 14.01
C THR A 182 -3.86 22.40 15.21
N LEU A 183 -2.85 21.62 15.56
CA LEU A 183 -2.89 20.72 16.71
C LEU A 183 -2.23 21.34 17.94
N ASN A 184 -2.63 20.89 19.13
CA ASN A 184 -1.90 21.20 20.34
C ASN A 184 -0.54 20.47 20.36
N LYS A 185 0.36 20.87 21.25
CA LYS A 185 1.72 20.34 21.36
C LYS A 185 1.76 18.80 21.50
N ASP A 186 0.80 18.22 22.20
CA ASP A 186 0.75 16.77 22.45
C ASP A 186 0.05 15.98 21.33
N LEU A 187 -0.39 16.66 20.27
CA LEU A 187 -1.13 16.08 19.14
C LEU A 187 -2.40 15.31 19.56
N THR A 188 -3.11 15.83 20.56
CA THR A 188 -4.30 15.20 21.13
C THR A 188 -5.59 15.97 20.85
N ALA A 189 -5.47 17.23 20.41
CA ALA A 189 -6.62 18.10 20.15
C ALA A 189 -6.35 19.08 19.02
N VAL A 190 -7.41 19.45 18.32
CA VAL A 190 -7.42 20.54 17.34
C VAL A 190 -7.66 21.85 18.05
N THR A 191 -6.73 22.81 17.95
CA THR A 191 -6.82 24.14 18.56
C THR A 191 -7.40 25.19 17.62
N ALA A 192 -7.22 25.01 16.32
CA ALA A 192 -7.77 25.89 15.30
C ALA A 192 -8.03 25.12 13.99
N ALA A 193 -8.97 25.61 13.20
CA ALA A 193 -9.23 25.11 11.85
C ALA A 193 -9.34 26.30 10.90
N ARG A 194 -8.58 26.29 9.83
CA ARG A 194 -8.56 27.38 8.85
C ARG A 194 -8.46 26.86 7.43
N LYS A 195 -9.29 27.39 6.53
CA LYS A 195 -9.18 27.17 5.10
C LYS A 195 -7.86 27.74 4.60
N ALA A 196 -7.04 26.91 3.96
CA ALA A 196 -5.78 27.32 3.34
C ALA A 196 -6.04 27.84 1.91
N TYR A 197 -6.71 27.07 1.08
CA TYR A 197 -7.06 27.44 -0.29
C TYR A 197 -8.13 26.49 -0.85
N TYR A 198 -8.56 26.77 -2.10
CA TYR A 198 -9.47 25.93 -2.85
C TYR A 198 -8.76 25.32 -4.05
N ASN A 199 -8.87 24.01 -4.22
CA ASN A 199 -8.36 23.26 -5.37
C ASN A 199 -9.41 22.23 -5.78
N LYS A 200 -10.06 22.47 -6.90
CA LYS A 200 -11.22 21.68 -7.36
C LYS A 200 -10.88 20.19 -7.49
N GLY A 201 -11.57 19.36 -6.74
CA GLY A 201 -11.43 17.91 -6.76
C GLY A 201 -10.27 17.39 -5.89
N ALA A 202 -9.59 18.26 -5.12
CA ALA A 202 -8.43 17.88 -4.33
C ALA A 202 -8.79 16.99 -3.14
N GLU A 203 -8.03 15.91 -2.97
CA GLU A 203 -7.96 15.06 -1.79
C GLU A 203 -6.54 14.48 -1.63
N GLY A 204 -6.31 13.59 -0.67
CA GLY A 204 -5.04 12.89 -0.50
C GLY A 204 -3.84 13.82 -0.32
N SER A 205 -4.02 14.89 0.48
CA SER A 205 -3.00 15.94 0.68
C SER A 205 -1.70 15.37 1.25
N LYS A 206 -0.54 15.91 0.80
CA LYS A 206 0.78 15.71 1.42
C LYS A 206 1.49 17.06 1.47
N ILE A 207 2.10 17.38 2.61
CA ILE A 207 2.77 18.68 2.84
C ILE A 207 4.25 18.44 3.10
N ILE A 208 5.10 19.19 2.40
CA ILE A 208 6.55 19.28 2.66
C ILE A 208 6.97 20.75 2.71
N ARG A 209 8.15 21.01 3.29
CA ARG A 209 8.79 22.33 3.29
C ARG A 209 10.18 22.25 2.68
N ARG A 210 10.51 23.19 1.80
CA ARG A 210 11.84 23.31 1.19
C ARG A 210 12.13 24.75 0.75
N ASP A 211 13.33 25.23 1.04
CA ASP A 211 13.85 26.55 0.59
C ASP A 211 12.89 27.72 0.88
N GLY A 212 12.24 27.67 2.06
CA GLY A 212 11.29 28.70 2.52
C GLY A 212 9.92 28.66 1.83
N TYR A 213 9.62 27.61 1.07
CA TYR A 213 8.30 27.33 0.52
C TYR A 213 7.69 26.10 1.17
N TYR A 214 6.38 26.15 1.35
CA TYR A 214 5.54 24.98 1.58
C TYR A 214 5.05 24.46 0.24
N TYR A 215 5.10 23.14 0.06
CA TYR A 215 4.56 22.44 -1.10
C TYR A 215 3.45 21.52 -0.63
N LEU A 216 2.32 21.57 -1.29
CA LEU A 216 1.17 20.76 -1.00
C LEU A 216 0.79 19.98 -2.26
N PHE A 217 0.90 18.67 -2.18
CA PHE A 217 0.49 17.75 -3.23
C PHE A 217 -0.92 17.28 -2.97
N ASN A 218 -1.75 17.26 -4.02
CA ASN A 218 -3.11 16.75 -3.95
C ASN A 218 -3.38 15.75 -5.07
N ALA A 219 -4.06 14.67 -4.73
CA ALA A 219 -4.73 13.82 -5.71
C ALA A 219 -5.96 14.55 -6.27
N ILE A 220 -6.25 14.30 -7.55
CA ILE A 220 -7.49 14.68 -8.23
C ILE A 220 -8.11 13.39 -8.80
N PRO A 221 -8.73 12.54 -7.98
CA PRO A 221 -9.11 11.17 -8.38
C PRO A 221 -10.07 11.12 -9.56
N GLY A 222 -10.98 12.06 -9.65
CA GLY A 222 -11.93 12.13 -10.78
C GLY A 222 -11.28 12.35 -12.15
N LYS A 223 -9.97 12.68 -12.16
CA LYS A 223 -9.17 12.87 -13.39
C LYS A 223 -7.98 11.92 -13.45
N LEU A 224 -7.75 11.09 -12.41
CA LEU A 224 -6.52 10.30 -12.23
C LEU A 224 -5.27 11.18 -12.45
N ALA A 225 -5.21 12.29 -11.73
CA ALA A 225 -4.17 13.30 -11.86
C ALA A 225 -3.70 13.78 -10.48
N MET A 226 -2.62 14.52 -10.45
CA MET A 226 -2.07 15.12 -9.25
C MET A 226 -1.68 16.57 -9.50
N THR A 227 -1.89 17.41 -8.48
CA THR A 227 -1.43 18.80 -8.49
C THR A 227 -0.37 19.03 -7.43
N VAL A 228 0.48 20.02 -7.65
CA VAL A 228 1.38 20.58 -6.66
C VAL A 228 1.10 22.07 -6.52
N SER A 229 0.94 22.51 -5.28
CA SER A 229 0.77 23.92 -4.91
C SER A 229 1.95 24.35 -4.07
N ARG A 230 2.40 25.62 -4.22
CA ARG A 230 3.42 26.20 -3.35
C ARG A 230 3.02 27.55 -2.79
N ALA A 231 3.51 27.86 -1.62
CA ALA A 231 3.36 29.18 -0.97
C ALA A 231 4.52 29.42 -0.02
N ARG A 232 4.81 30.69 0.30
CA ARG A 232 5.78 31.04 1.34
C ARG A 232 5.18 30.99 2.76
N SER A 233 3.87 30.87 2.83
CA SER A 233 3.13 30.70 4.08
C SER A 233 2.09 29.59 3.90
N LEU A 234 1.85 28.79 4.93
CA LEU A 234 0.75 27.81 4.95
C LEU A 234 -0.64 28.43 4.67
N TRP A 235 -0.73 29.75 4.82
CA TRP A 235 -1.96 30.51 4.62
C TRP A 235 -2.05 31.17 3.24
N GLY A 236 -1.10 30.89 2.36
CA GLY A 236 -1.02 31.42 1.01
C GLY A 236 -0.38 32.80 0.90
N PRO A 237 -0.53 33.46 -0.26
CA PRO A 237 -1.25 32.95 -1.43
C PRO A 237 -0.58 31.71 -2.04
N TRP A 238 -1.40 30.75 -2.49
CA TRP A 238 -0.96 29.52 -3.12
C TRP A 238 -0.94 29.65 -4.65
N GLU A 239 0.16 29.22 -5.25
CA GLU A 239 0.27 28.97 -6.70
C GLU A 239 0.11 27.47 -6.94
N THR A 240 -0.71 27.07 -7.91
CA THR A 240 -1.01 25.66 -8.19
C THR A 240 -0.75 25.32 -9.68
N LYS A 241 -0.13 24.18 -9.92
CA LYS A 241 0.02 23.60 -11.27
C LYS A 241 -0.23 22.09 -11.25
N PRO A 242 -0.43 21.43 -12.43
CA PRO A 242 -0.32 20.00 -12.54
C PRO A 242 1.04 19.52 -11.97
N SER A 243 1.05 18.40 -11.26
CA SER A 243 2.27 17.79 -10.74
C SER A 243 2.84 16.74 -11.70
N ILE A 244 1.97 15.93 -12.27
CA ILE A 244 2.27 14.94 -13.31
C ILE A 244 1.21 15.06 -14.39
N ASP A 245 1.61 15.10 -15.66
CA ASP A 245 0.71 15.10 -16.81
C ASP A 245 1.21 14.15 -17.91
N ASP A 246 1.75 12.99 -17.53
CA ASP A 246 2.25 11.98 -18.46
C ASP A 246 1.16 11.01 -18.96
N LYS A 247 -0.07 11.23 -18.54
CA LYS A 247 -1.26 10.41 -18.85
C LYS A 247 -1.17 8.95 -18.35
N SER A 248 -0.22 8.65 -17.47
CA SER A 248 -0.11 7.33 -16.81
C SER A 248 -1.26 7.06 -15.84
N GLY A 249 -2.02 8.10 -15.46
CA GLY A 249 -3.04 8.03 -14.43
C GLY A 249 -2.47 8.11 -13.01
N GLY A 250 -1.25 8.60 -12.87
CA GLY A 250 -0.62 8.82 -11.57
C GLY A 250 -1.41 9.81 -10.73
N HIS A 251 -1.83 9.38 -9.55
CA HIS A 251 -2.57 10.21 -8.60
C HIS A 251 -2.24 9.79 -7.18
N GLN A 252 -2.36 10.72 -6.23
CA GLN A 252 -1.99 10.56 -4.83
C GLN A 252 -0.54 10.09 -4.62
N GLY A 253 0.27 11.01 -4.21
CA GLY A 253 1.68 10.84 -3.95
C GLY A 253 2.31 12.15 -3.51
N ALA A 254 3.62 12.17 -3.41
CA ALA A 254 4.43 13.34 -3.11
C ALA A 254 5.88 13.11 -3.52
N ILE A 255 6.79 13.82 -2.86
CA ILE A 255 8.22 13.67 -3.06
C ILE A 255 8.91 13.41 -1.72
N VAL A 256 10.04 12.73 -1.76
CA VAL A 256 10.89 12.44 -0.61
C VAL A 256 12.35 12.80 -0.95
N ASP A 257 13.06 13.34 0.03
CA ASP A 257 14.47 13.67 -0.09
C ASP A 257 15.35 12.43 0.06
N MET A 258 16.53 12.47 -0.57
CA MET A 258 17.52 11.40 -0.54
C MET A 258 18.73 11.81 0.32
N PRO A 259 19.52 10.84 0.83
CA PRO A 259 20.73 11.15 1.62
C PRO A 259 21.76 12.02 0.91
N ASP A 260 21.82 11.97 -0.42
CA ASP A 260 22.72 12.77 -1.26
C ASP A 260 22.15 14.15 -1.63
N GLY A 261 20.97 14.52 -1.11
CA GLY A 261 20.28 15.78 -1.39
C GLY A 261 19.45 15.78 -2.68
N SER A 262 19.46 14.71 -3.46
CA SER A 262 18.53 14.54 -4.57
C SER A 262 17.09 14.27 -4.06
N TRP A 263 16.12 14.19 -4.96
CA TRP A 263 14.73 13.98 -4.62
C TRP A 263 14.10 12.91 -5.51
N TYR A 264 13.18 12.15 -4.96
CA TYR A 264 12.36 11.20 -5.70
C TYR A 264 10.88 11.43 -5.43
N GLY A 265 10.08 11.34 -6.47
CA GLY A 265 8.64 11.31 -6.40
C GLY A 265 8.14 9.88 -6.21
N PHE A 266 7.03 9.73 -5.51
CA PHE A 266 6.27 8.51 -5.41
C PHE A 266 4.80 8.78 -5.70
N VAL A 267 4.16 7.91 -6.45
CA VAL A 267 2.78 8.09 -6.91
C VAL A 267 2.12 6.74 -7.14
N MET A 268 0.85 6.62 -6.79
CA MET A 268 0.08 5.43 -7.12
C MET A 268 -0.55 5.52 -8.51
N VAL A 269 -0.71 4.34 -9.13
CA VAL A 269 -1.39 4.16 -10.43
C VAL A 269 -2.35 2.98 -10.32
N ASP A 270 -3.54 3.11 -10.86
CA ASP A 270 -4.54 2.04 -10.88
C ASP A 270 -4.14 0.93 -11.85
N ALA A 271 -4.17 -0.31 -11.40
CA ALA A 271 -3.82 -1.52 -12.15
C ALA A 271 -4.98 -2.53 -12.24
N GLY A 272 -6.18 -2.07 -12.35
CA GLY A 272 -7.37 -2.91 -12.49
C GLY A 272 -7.54 -3.90 -11.33
N ALA A 273 -7.54 -5.19 -11.63
CA ALA A 273 -7.76 -6.24 -10.62
C ALA A 273 -6.63 -6.40 -9.59
N ILE A 274 -5.44 -5.91 -9.87
CA ILE A 274 -4.31 -5.94 -8.93
C ILE A 274 -4.51 -4.91 -7.82
N GLY A 275 -5.12 -3.77 -8.13
CA GLY A 275 -5.31 -2.64 -7.23
C GLY A 275 -4.46 -1.44 -7.60
N ARG A 276 -3.92 -0.73 -6.61
CA ARG A 276 -3.17 0.52 -6.80
C ARG A 276 -1.68 0.30 -6.51
N MET A 277 -0.87 0.44 -7.54
CA MET A 277 0.57 0.17 -7.49
C MET A 277 1.35 1.45 -7.26
N THR A 278 2.52 1.34 -6.64
CA THR A 278 3.41 2.48 -6.42
C THR A 278 4.51 2.56 -7.47
N ASN A 279 4.61 3.73 -8.11
CA ASN A 279 5.69 4.11 -9.02
C ASN A 279 6.57 5.17 -8.35
N ILE A 280 7.85 5.20 -8.74
CA ILE A 280 8.78 6.26 -8.33
C ILE A 280 9.41 6.93 -9.56
N SER A 281 9.88 8.15 -9.38
CA SER A 281 10.54 8.93 -10.43
C SER A 281 11.60 9.84 -9.83
N PRO A 282 12.74 10.06 -10.49
CA PRO A 282 13.60 11.17 -10.14
C PRO A 282 12.81 12.48 -10.14
N ILE A 283 13.18 13.41 -9.26
CA ILE A 283 12.66 14.78 -9.22
C ILE A 283 13.83 15.74 -9.44
N PHE A 284 13.66 16.68 -10.36
CA PHE A 284 14.56 17.83 -10.47
C PHE A 284 13.84 19.12 -10.16
N TRP A 285 14.57 20.11 -9.67
CA TRP A 285 14.02 21.41 -9.29
C TRP A 285 14.30 22.46 -10.36
N LYS A 286 13.25 23.14 -10.83
CA LYS A 286 13.36 24.23 -11.77
C LYS A 286 12.40 25.36 -11.39
N ASP A 287 12.91 26.58 -11.28
CA ASP A 287 12.15 27.79 -10.90
C ASP A 287 11.40 27.63 -9.56
N GLY A 288 12.02 26.87 -8.61
CA GLY A 288 11.42 26.55 -7.31
C GLY A 288 10.22 25.60 -7.38
N TRP A 289 10.10 24.80 -8.44
CA TRP A 289 9.08 23.77 -8.59
C TRP A 289 9.71 22.38 -8.73
N PRO A 290 9.12 21.36 -8.11
CA PRO A 290 9.50 19.97 -8.38
C PRO A 290 8.93 19.54 -9.74
N TRP A 291 9.76 18.92 -10.55
CA TRP A 291 9.43 18.34 -11.84
C TRP A 291 9.77 16.86 -11.83
N TRP A 292 8.84 16.05 -12.29
CA TRP A 292 9.00 14.61 -12.41
C TRP A 292 9.89 14.26 -13.61
N GLY A 293 10.68 13.20 -13.49
CA GLY A 293 11.58 12.77 -14.55
C GLY A 293 12.95 13.45 -14.49
N THR A 294 13.50 13.74 -15.65
CA THR A 294 14.81 14.36 -15.84
C THR A 294 14.69 15.64 -16.65
N PRO A 295 15.69 16.57 -16.62
CA PRO A 295 15.62 17.82 -17.37
C PRO A 295 15.41 17.66 -18.87
N ASP A 296 15.92 16.58 -19.46
CA ASP A 296 15.75 16.23 -20.88
C ASP A 296 14.41 15.55 -21.18
N ARG A 297 13.75 15.01 -20.15
CA ARG A 297 12.43 14.41 -20.23
C ARG A 297 11.58 14.77 -19.00
N PRO A 298 11.12 16.02 -18.92
CA PRO A 298 10.33 16.49 -17.79
C PRO A 298 8.90 15.94 -17.82
N ASP A 299 8.24 16.02 -16.65
CA ASP A 299 6.82 15.69 -16.47
C ASP A 299 6.46 14.24 -16.82
N PHE A 300 7.35 13.31 -16.41
CA PHE A 300 7.30 11.92 -16.80
C PHE A 300 7.71 10.98 -15.67
N VAL A 301 6.98 9.89 -15.52
CA VAL A 301 7.33 8.76 -14.65
C VAL A 301 7.97 7.66 -15.51
N PRO A 302 9.28 7.40 -15.40
CA PRO A 302 9.97 6.46 -16.28
C PRO A 302 9.51 5.02 -16.01
N GLU A 303 9.38 4.21 -17.06
CA GLU A 303 9.19 2.78 -16.90
C GLU A 303 10.44 2.12 -16.28
N ARG A 304 11.63 2.60 -16.65
CA ARG A 304 12.91 2.13 -16.14
C ARG A 304 13.87 3.33 -15.93
N SER A 305 14.63 3.27 -14.84
CA SER A 305 15.60 4.32 -14.48
C SER A 305 16.74 3.74 -13.63
N PRO A 306 17.90 4.43 -13.52
CA PRO A 306 18.92 4.08 -12.53
C PRO A 306 18.34 4.03 -11.11
N LYS A 307 18.81 3.08 -10.30
CA LYS A 307 18.41 2.99 -8.89
C LYS A 307 18.79 4.27 -8.14
N PRO A 308 17.88 4.77 -7.26
CA PRO A 308 18.19 5.92 -6.40
C PRO A 308 19.45 5.71 -5.57
N ILE A 309 19.56 4.54 -4.95
CA ILE A 309 20.71 4.12 -4.14
C ILE A 309 21.14 2.73 -4.61
N ARG A 310 22.43 2.58 -4.86
CA ARG A 310 23.02 1.30 -5.28
C ARG A 310 23.53 0.52 -4.06
N GLY A 311 23.86 -0.78 -4.26
CA GLY A 311 24.50 -1.62 -3.26
C GLY A 311 23.54 -2.38 -2.35
N HIS A 312 22.24 -2.15 -2.43
CA HIS A 312 21.23 -2.92 -1.70
C HIS A 312 20.75 -4.09 -2.54
N GLY A 313 20.66 -5.27 -1.89
CA GLY A 313 20.20 -6.50 -2.51
C GLY A 313 18.66 -6.53 -2.68
N PHE A 314 18.22 -7.43 -3.54
CA PHE A 314 16.79 -7.64 -3.80
C PHE A 314 16.00 -7.92 -2.53
N ALA A 315 14.88 -7.27 -2.38
CA ALA A 315 13.89 -7.53 -1.35
C ALA A 315 12.49 -7.20 -1.88
N GLU A 316 11.53 -8.02 -1.49
CA GLU A 316 10.11 -7.84 -1.78
C GLU A 316 9.26 -8.33 -0.59
N PRO A 317 8.01 -7.88 -0.45
CA PRO A 317 7.08 -8.48 0.49
C PRO A 317 6.93 -9.98 0.23
N PRO A 318 6.88 -10.82 1.28
CA PRO A 318 6.67 -12.26 1.10
C PRO A 318 5.38 -12.57 0.35
N SER A 319 5.37 -13.65 -0.42
CA SER A 319 4.20 -14.08 -1.20
C SER A 319 3.81 -15.55 -1.00
N SER A 320 4.58 -16.27 -0.20
CA SER A 320 4.35 -17.69 0.11
C SER A 320 4.52 -17.94 1.58
N ASP A 321 3.88 -19.01 2.08
CA ASP A 321 3.99 -19.45 3.47
C ASP A 321 3.78 -20.96 3.52
N ASP A 322 4.61 -21.66 4.26
CA ASP A 322 4.46 -23.09 4.55
C ASP A 322 3.82 -23.35 5.91
N PHE A 323 3.50 -22.26 6.64
CA PHE A 323 2.91 -22.29 7.97
C PHE A 323 3.71 -23.11 9.00
N SER A 324 5.02 -23.21 8.83
CA SER A 324 5.91 -23.86 9.77
C SER A 324 6.19 -22.99 11.01
N ASN A 325 6.05 -21.66 10.86
CA ASN A 325 6.19 -20.71 11.96
C ASN A 325 4.88 -20.67 12.78
N PRO A 326 4.94 -20.65 14.13
CA PRO A 326 3.76 -20.52 14.98
C PRO A 326 3.10 -19.13 14.94
N VAL A 327 3.68 -18.18 14.21
CA VAL A 327 3.14 -16.82 13.99
C VAL A 327 2.92 -16.60 12.50
N LEU A 328 1.80 -16.00 12.13
CA LEU A 328 1.52 -15.63 10.73
C LEU A 328 2.59 -14.69 10.18
N GLY A 329 3.00 -14.94 8.95
CA GLY A 329 3.88 -14.04 8.22
C GLY A 329 3.25 -12.65 8.03
N SER A 330 4.08 -11.62 7.94
CA SER A 330 3.65 -10.22 7.85
C SER A 330 2.83 -9.88 6.59
N GLN A 331 2.85 -10.74 5.56
CA GLN A 331 2.06 -10.58 4.33
C GLN A 331 0.58 -10.88 4.53
N TRP A 332 0.22 -11.58 5.61
CA TRP A 332 -1.15 -12.03 5.84
C TRP A 332 -1.99 -10.96 6.53
N GLN A 333 -3.20 -10.80 6.05
CA GLN A 333 -4.22 -9.94 6.65
C GLN A 333 -5.57 -10.67 6.63
N TRP A 334 -6.30 -10.57 7.71
CA TRP A 334 -7.67 -11.05 7.79
C TRP A 334 -8.62 -10.04 7.15
N ASN A 335 -9.61 -10.52 6.41
CA ASN A 335 -10.75 -9.69 6.06
C ASN A 335 -11.58 -9.44 7.33
N HIS A 336 -11.54 -8.20 7.85
CA HIS A 336 -12.00 -7.82 9.20
C HIS A 336 -11.16 -8.45 10.33
N ASN A 337 -11.58 -8.29 11.56
CA ASN A 337 -10.91 -8.92 12.70
C ASN A 337 -11.16 -10.43 12.72
N PRO A 338 -10.15 -11.25 12.94
CA PRO A 338 -10.34 -12.67 13.12
C PRO A 338 -11.05 -13.01 14.45
N ASP A 339 -11.68 -14.14 14.50
CA ASP A 339 -11.99 -14.85 15.74
C ASP A 339 -10.82 -15.77 16.07
N ASP A 340 -10.01 -15.38 17.05
CA ASP A 340 -8.77 -16.09 17.38
C ASP A 340 -9.01 -17.48 17.94
N SER A 341 -10.23 -17.80 18.39
CA SER A 341 -10.61 -19.16 18.81
C SER A 341 -10.87 -20.11 17.64
N LYS A 342 -10.92 -19.60 16.39
CA LYS A 342 -11.34 -20.32 15.19
C LYS A 342 -10.22 -20.51 14.17
N TRP A 343 -8.98 -20.25 14.56
CA TRP A 343 -7.82 -20.57 13.74
C TRP A 343 -6.59 -20.94 14.60
N SER A 344 -5.63 -21.65 14.02
CA SER A 344 -4.41 -22.04 14.72
C SER A 344 -3.30 -22.42 13.76
N LEU A 345 -2.06 -22.08 14.12
CA LEU A 345 -0.81 -22.56 13.50
C LEU A 345 -0.14 -23.67 14.31
N THR A 346 -0.62 -23.93 15.54
CA THR A 346 0.01 -24.87 16.46
C THR A 346 -0.76 -26.18 16.63
N GLN A 347 -2.06 -26.23 16.32
CA GLN A 347 -2.84 -27.47 16.37
C GLN A 347 -2.34 -28.54 15.38
N ARG A 348 -1.79 -28.08 14.24
CA ARG A 348 -1.14 -28.95 13.25
C ARG A 348 0.05 -28.18 12.64
N PRO A 349 1.26 -28.34 13.15
CA PRO A 349 2.44 -27.65 12.62
C PRO A 349 2.60 -27.85 11.11
N GLY A 350 2.97 -26.79 10.38
CA GLY A 350 3.05 -26.77 8.92
C GLY A 350 1.70 -26.61 8.20
N PHE A 351 0.65 -26.28 8.95
CA PHE A 351 -0.68 -25.98 8.39
C PHE A 351 -1.35 -24.85 9.14
N LEU A 352 -2.02 -23.98 8.42
CA LEU A 352 -3.03 -23.10 9.00
C LEU A 352 -4.33 -23.91 9.20
N ARG A 353 -4.76 -24.07 10.45
CA ARG A 353 -6.06 -24.64 10.79
C ARG A 353 -7.10 -23.52 10.81
N LEU A 354 -8.17 -23.67 10.04
CA LEU A 354 -9.37 -22.84 10.12
C LEU A 354 -10.54 -23.69 10.57
N HIS A 355 -11.35 -23.17 11.51
CA HIS A 355 -12.60 -23.78 11.91
C HIS A 355 -13.75 -23.07 11.21
N ALA A 356 -14.64 -23.83 10.55
CA ALA A 356 -15.78 -23.29 9.85
C ALA A 356 -16.67 -22.47 10.80
N THR A 357 -17.14 -21.33 10.32
CA THR A 357 -18.11 -20.47 11.01
C THR A 357 -19.21 -20.09 10.05
N ARG A 358 -20.41 -19.85 10.59
CA ARG A 358 -21.55 -19.42 9.77
C ARG A 358 -21.25 -18.08 9.10
N ALA A 359 -21.53 -17.99 7.81
CA ALA A 359 -21.43 -16.76 7.02
C ALA A 359 -22.51 -16.75 5.93
N ASP A 360 -23.02 -15.57 5.59
CA ASP A 360 -24.00 -15.39 4.52
C ASP A 360 -23.34 -15.16 3.15
N GLY A 361 -22.02 -14.98 3.13
CA GLY A 361 -21.22 -14.81 1.92
C GLY A 361 -19.74 -14.59 2.23
N ILE A 362 -18.92 -14.62 1.19
CA ILE A 362 -17.45 -14.54 1.33
C ILE A 362 -16.97 -13.22 1.98
N TRP A 363 -17.67 -12.11 1.76
CA TRP A 363 -17.27 -10.80 2.33
C TRP A 363 -17.53 -10.70 3.83
N THR A 364 -18.48 -11.52 4.35
CA THR A 364 -18.83 -11.62 5.76
C THR A 364 -18.34 -12.89 6.41
N ALA A 365 -17.62 -13.74 5.68
CA ALA A 365 -16.99 -14.93 6.22
C ALA A 365 -15.83 -14.55 7.13
N ARG A 366 -16.00 -14.68 8.43
CA ARG A 366 -14.97 -14.43 9.41
C ARG A 366 -13.83 -15.42 9.25
N ASN A 367 -12.60 -14.99 9.54
CA ASN A 367 -11.38 -15.76 9.33
C ASN A 367 -11.07 -16.06 7.85
N THR A 368 -11.49 -15.20 6.93
CA THR A 368 -10.98 -15.17 5.57
C THR A 368 -9.59 -14.55 5.59
N LEU A 369 -8.57 -15.39 5.47
CA LEU A 369 -7.17 -14.95 5.43
C LEU A 369 -6.79 -14.56 4.01
N THR A 370 -6.19 -13.40 3.85
CA THR A 370 -5.84 -12.81 2.55
C THR A 370 -4.39 -12.37 2.50
N GLN A 371 -3.85 -12.32 1.29
CA GLN A 371 -2.63 -11.59 0.99
C GLN A 371 -2.80 -10.83 -0.34
N LYS A 372 -1.96 -9.86 -0.58
CA LYS A 372 -2.04 -9.03 -1.78
C LYS A 372 -1.66 -9.84 -3.03
N ALA A 373 -2.48 -9.73 -4.08
CA ALA A 373 -2.15 -10.25 -5.38
C ALA A 373 -0.93 -9.51 -5.96
N GLN A 374 -0.03 -10.24 -6.60
CA GLN A 374 1.16 -9.66 -7.24
C GLN A 374 1.00 -9.69 -8.77
N GLY A 375 1.21 -8.56 -9.40
CA GLY A 375 1.13 -8.43 -10.85
C GLY A 375 2.47 -8.67 -11.56
N PRO A 376 2.49 -8.57 -12.91
CA PRO A 376 1.32 -8.50 -13.80
C PRO A 376 0.64 -9.86 -14.03
N ARG A 377 1.30 -10.93 -13.61
CA ARG A 377 0.81 -12.32 -13.69
C ARG A 377 1.13 -13.04 -12.41
N MET A 378 0.19 -13.75 -11.86
CA MET A 378 0.32 -14.50 -10.63
C MET A 378 -0.14 -15.95 -10.83
N ARG A 379 0.56 -16.86 -10.18
CA ARG A 379 0.12 -18.23 -9.97
C ARG A 379 0.10 -18.48 -8.46
N ALA A 380 -1.07 -18.85 -7.95
CA ALA A 380 -1.23 -19.22 -6.55
C ALA A 380 -1.54 -20.73 -6.47
N ILE A 381 -0.93 -21.42 -5.52
CA ILE A 381 -1.13 -22.85 -5.26
C ILE A 381 -1.35 -22.98 -3.76
N ALA A 382 -2.44 -23.65 -3.39
CA ALA A 382 -2.72 -24.02 -2.00
C ALA A 382 -2.88 -25.54 -1.90
N LYS A 383 -2.29 -26.13 -0.86
CA LYS A 383 -2.59 -27.49 -0.42
C LYS A 383 -3.61 -27.39 0.71
N VAL A 384 -4.82 -27.92 0.48
CA VAL A 384 -5.93 -27.86 1.42
C VAL A 384 -6.29 -29.27 1.85
N ASP A 385 -6.43 -29.48 3.17
CA ASP A 385 -6.95 -30.70 3.75
C ASP A 385 -8.40 -30.47 4.18
N VAL A 386 -9.32 -31.19 3.56
CA VAL A 386 -10.77 -31.03 3.73
C VAL A 386 -11.41 -32.17 4.53
N GLN A 387 -10.62 -33.08 5.11
CA GLN A 387 -11.14 -34.26 5.80
C GLN A 387 -12.02 -33.96 7.02
N GLY A 388 -11.91 -32.75 7.57
CA GLY A 388 -12.69 -32.32 8.74
C GLY A 388 -14.04 -31.67 8.41
N LEU A 389 -14.35 -31.43 7.14
CA LEU A 389 -15.58 -30.75 6.74
C LEU A 389 -16.80 -31.61 7.03
N GLN A 390 -17.88 -30.95 7.49
CA GLN A 390 -19.18 -31.53 7.72
C GLN A 390 -20.15 -31.13 6.61
N PRO A 391 -21.25 -31.85 6.38
CA PRO A 391 -22.27 -31.46 5.41
C PRO A 391 -22.74 -30.01 5.64
N GLY A 392 -22.58 -29.16 4.63
CA GLY A 392 -22.91 -27.75 4.66
C GLY A 392 -21.73 -26.82 4.95
N ASP A 393 -20.57 -27.34 5.34
CA ASP A 393 -19.34 -26.53 5.40
C ASP A 393 -18.81 -26.27 3.99
N LEU A 394 -18.20 -25.10 3.81
CA LEU A 394 -17.48 -24.73 2.60
C LEU A 394 -16.04 -24.32 2.96
N CYS A 395 -15.06 -24.92 2.31
CA CYS A 395 -13.68 -24.51 2.34
C CYS A 395 -13.24 -24.11 0.93
N GLY A 396 -12.54 -23.00 0.80
CA GLY A 396 -12.19 -22.49 -0.52
C GLY A 396 -10.87 -21.73 -0.57
N PHE A 397 -10.39 -21.58 -1.79
CA PHE A 397 -9.23 -20.78 -2.13
C PHE A 397 -9.52 -20.00 -3.41
N GLY A 398 -9.20 -18.71 -3.45
CA GLY A 398 -9.51 -17.94 -4.63
C GLY A 398 -9.06 -16.49 -4.60
N SER A 399 -9.51 -15.70 -5.58
CA SER A 399 -9.34 -14.27 -5.59
C SER A 399 -10.47 -13.61 -4.80
N PHE A 400 -10.09 -12.66 -3.95
CA PHE A 400 -10.99 -11.93 -3.07
C PHE A 400 -10.96 -10.45 -3.43
N GLY A 401 -12.12 -9.88 -3.74
CA GLY A 401 -12.23 -8.48 -4.13
C GLY A 401 -13.68 -8.07 -4.36
N LYS A 402 -13.90 -6.94 -5.04
CA LYS A 402 -15.25 -6.51 -5.45
C LYS A 402 -15.95 -7.61 -6.27
N TYR A 403 -15.20 -8.27 -7.13
CA TYR A 403 -15.58 -9.48 -7.82
C TYR A 403 -14.68 -10.60 -7.31
N SER A 404 -15.26 -11.64 -6.76
CA SER A 404 -14.54 -12.76 -6.18
C SER A 404 -14.76 -14.01 -7.02
N ALA A 405 -13.73 -14.85 -7.10
CA ALA A 405 -13.80 -16.17 -7.70
C ALA A 405 -13.08 -17.15 -6.80
N GLN A 406 -13.73 -18.24 -6.44
CA GLN A 406 -13.18 -19.24 -5.54
C GLN A 406 -13.38 -20.67 -6.11
N LEU A 407 -12.43 -21.51 -5.77
CA LEU A 407 -12.59 -22.95 -5.84
C LEU A 407 -12.93 -23.41 -4.43
N SER A 408 -14.06 -24.06 -4.24
CA SER A 408 -14.54 -24.55 -2.94
C SER A 408 -14.94 -26.00 -3.00
N VAL A 409 -14.82 -26.65 -1.86
CA VAL A 409 -15.24 -28.02 -1.59
C VAL A 409 -16.29 -28.01 -0.52
#